data_67e3f548b28b75827500212cc746ec7e
#
_entry.id   67e3f548b28b75827500212cc746ec7e
#
_cell.length_a   1.000
_cell.length_b   1.000
_cell.length_c   1.000
_cell.angle_alpha   90.00
_cell.angle_beta   90.00
_cell.angle_gamma   90.00
#
_symmetry.space_group_name_H-M   'P 1'
#
loop_
_entity.id
_entity.type
_entity.pdbx_description
1 polymer ?
#
loop_
_entity_poly.entity_id
_entity_poly.type
_entity_poly.pdbx_seq_one_letter_code
_entity_poly.pdbx_strand_id
1 'polypeptide(L)'
;QWGFKGFVVSDWGSVGEMMNHRYAKDEKEAAYKGIKAGLDMEMVSECYSKNLVSLVKEGKVSIKLVDDAVRRILEQKYKLGLFDDPFRYCDEERERTVIGSQESRKEACYVSERSIVLLKNENSVLPLSSSIKKVALIGALSKSQKDMCGAWSCAEVGKVVTLYEAMEKRGVDINYNDGYDLKTNKIVNLDQTLAAARQSDVVIVAMGE
;
A
#
# COMPACT_ATOMS: atom_id res chain seq x y z
N GLN A 1 -15.95 -13.55 22.34
CA GLN A 1 -14.67 -13.98 21.77
C GLN A 1 -14.95 -15.02 20.71
N TRP A 2 -14.40 -14.84 19.54
CA TRP A 2 -14.85 -15.50 18.30
C TRP A 2 -14.27 -16.88 18.07
N GLY A 3 -13.59 -17.47 19.08
CA GLY A 3 -13.01 -18.82 18.98
C GLY A 3 -11.80 -18.92 18.06
N PHE A 4 -11.14 -17.79 17.73
CA PHE A 4 -9.94 -17.76 16.91
C PHE A 4 -8.82 -18.60 17.53
N LYS A 5 -8.18 -19.46 16.71
CA LYS A 5 -7.15 -20.44 17.12
C LYS A 5 -5.75 -20.12 16.60
N GLY A 6 -5.59 -19.04 15.83
CA GLY A 6 -4.29 -18.58 15.36
C GLY A 6 -3.56 -17.71 16.38
N PHE A 7 -2.54 -17.00 15.94
CA PHE A 7 -1.87 -15.97 16.72
C PHE A 7 -2.23 -14.58 16.18
N VAL A 8 -2.12 -13.57 17.03
CA VAL A 8 -2.37 -12.17 16.67
C VAL A 8 -1.05 -11.45 16.54
N VAL A 9 -0.82 -10.83 15.39
CA VAL A 9 0.34 -9.99 15.11
C VAL A 9 -0.10 -8.53 14.96
N SER A 10 0.74 -7.59 15.41
CA SER A 10 0.49 -6.16 15.21
C SER A 10 0.76 -5.76 13.76
N ASP A 11 0.27 -4.59 13.37
CA ASP A 11 0.79 -3.91 12.19
C ASP A 11 2.19 -3.33 12.45
N TRP A 12 2.85 -2.88 11.41
CA TRP A 12 4.20 -2.31 11.42
C TRP A 12 4.30 -1.13 12.38
N GLY A 13 5.14 -1.26 13.40
CA GLY A 13 5.40 -0.21 14.38
C GLY A 13 4.26 0.10 15.35
N SER A 14 3.07 -0.50 15.20
CA SER A 14 1.85 -0.04 15.87
C SER A 14 1.86 -0.16 17.40
N VAL A 15 2.64 -1.07 17.97
CA VAL A 15 2.82 -1.13 19.43
C VAL A 15 3.60 0.09 19.93
N GLY A 16 4.61 0.53 19.19
CA GLY A 16 5.34 1.76 19.49
C GLY A 16 4.47 3.01 19.31
N GLU A 17 3.62 3.02 18.31
CA GLU A 17 2.69 4.14 18.05
C GLU A 17 1.67 4.37 19.16
N MET A 18 1.43 3.39 20.04
CA MET A 18 0.61 3.61 21.23
C MET A 18 1.09 4.79 22.08
N MET A 19 2.39 5.13 22.03
CA MET A 19 2.95 6.32 22.71
C MET A 19 2.52 7.61 21.98
N ASN A 20 2.59 7.63 20.66
CA ASN A 20 2.19 8.77 19.84
C ASN A 20 0.69 9.08 20.02
N HIS A 21 -0.12 8.04 20.12
CA HIS A 21 -1.56 8.13 20.38
C HIS A 21 -1.91 8.34 21.87
N ARG A 22 -0.92 8.54 22.74
CA ARG A 22 -1.09 8.76 24.19
C ARG A 22 -1.84 7.62 24.90
N TYR A 23 -1.85 6.45 24.32
CA TYR A 23 -2.42 5.25 24.94
C TYR A 23 -1.42 4.57 25.89
N ALA A 24 -0.14 4.66 25.63
CA ALA A 24 0.94 4.24 26.52
C ALA A 24 1.91 5.40 26.77
N LYS A 25 2.48 5.47 27.98
CA LYS A 25 3.44 6.52 28.35
C LYS A 25 4.87 6.23 27.87
N ASP A 26 5.21 4.93 27.76
CA ASP A 26 6.53 4.43 27.38
C ASP A 26 6.43 3.03 26.74
N GLU A 27 7.54 2.55 26.14
CA GLU A 27 7.63 1.23 25.50
C GLU A 27 7.25 0.08 26.44
N LYS A 28 7.59 0.21 27.72
CA LYS A 28 7.30 -0.81 28.74
C LYS A 28 5.81 -0.94 29.01
N GLU A 29 5.11 0.17 29.09
CA GLU A 29 3.65 0.17 29.23
C GLU A 29 2.98 -0.31 27.96
N ALA A 30 3.50 0.04 26.77
CA ALA A 30 3.02 -0.46 25.50
C ALA A 30 3.14 -2.00 25.43
N ALA A 31 4.30 -2.55 25.78
CA ALA A 31 4.50 -3.99 25.86
C ALA A 31 3.55 -4.67 26.85
N TYR A 32 3.38 -4.09 28.04
CA TYR A 32 2.44 -4.58 29.06
C TYR A 32 1.00 -4.66 28.52
N LYS A 33 0.53 -3.56 27.93
CA LYS A 33 -0.84 -3.48 27.41
C LYS A 33 -1.04 -4.44 26.24
N GLY A 34 -0.08 -4.54 25.32
CA GLY A 34 -0.16 -5.44 24.17
C GLY A 34 -0.28 -6.91 24.57
N ILE A 35 0.64 -7.41 25.40
CA ILE A 35 0.63 -8.83 25.82
C ILE A 35 -0.60 -9.16 26.68
N LYS A 36 -1.06 -8.24 27.50
CA LYS A 36 -2.28 -8.40 28.33
C LYS A 36 -3.55 -8.41 27.49
N ALA A 37 -3.57 -7.71 26.35
CA ALA A 37 -4.68 -7.70 25.42
C ALA A 37 -4.72 -8.97 24.52
N GLY A 38 -3.66 -9.80 24.55
CA GLY A 38 -3.57 -11.01 23.76
C GLY A 38 -2.89 -10.83 22.40
N LEU A 39 -2.10 -9.78 22.23
CA LEU A 39 -1.21 -9.62 21.09
C LEU A 39 -0.01 -10.55 21.29
N ASP A 40 0.16 -11.52 20.39
CA ASP A 40 1.17 -12.56 20.51
C ASP A 40 2.53 -12.16 19.94
N MET A 41 2.52 -11.35 18.90
CA MET A 41 3.71 -10.90 18.19
C MET A 41 3.59 -9.43 17.82
N GLU A 42 4.59 -8.64 18.13
CA GLU A 42 4.69 -7.27 17.61
C GLU A 42 5.55 -7.24 16.35
N MET A 43 5.24 -6.30 15.46
CA MET A 43 6.01 -6.07 14.26
C MET A 43 6.85 -4.81 14.41
N VAL A 44 8.20 -4.96 14.44
CA VAL A 44 9.22 -3.92 14.36
C VAL A 44 9.40 -3.00 15.59
N SER A 45 8.38 -2.79 16.44
CA SER A 45 8.46 -1.83 17.56
C SER A 45 9.52 -2.16 18.62
N GLU A 46 9.95 -3.44 18.72
CA GLU A 46 10.90 -3.95 19.73
C GLU A 46 10.46 -3.75 21.20
N CYS A 47 9.23 -3.36 21.45
CA CYS A 47 8.72 -3.14 22.79
C CYS A 47 8.74 -4.44 23.62
N TYR A 48 8.39 -5.58 22.98
CA TYR A 48 8.39 -6.88 23.65
C TYR A 48 9.80 -7.36 23.96
N SER A 49 10.70 -7.33 22.97
CA SER A 49 12.07 -7.80 23.12
C SER A 49 12.83 -7.04 24.22
N LYS A 50 12.59 -5.74 24.34
CA LYS A 50 13.22 -4.88 25.35
C LYS A 50 12.60 -4.99 26.74
N ASN A 51 11.30 -5.28 26.86
CA ASN A 51 10.60 -5.06 28.12
C ASN A 51 9.94 -6.29 28.75
N LEU A 52 9.55 -7.34 27.99
CA LEU A 52 8.80 -8.47 28.56
C LEU A 52 9.57 -9.19 29.68
N VAL A 53 10.88 -9.36 29.53
CA VAL A 53 11.71 -10.00 30.57
C VAL A 53 11.61 -9.24 31.91
N SER A 54 11.70 -7.92 31.88
CA SER A 54 11.59 -7.10 33.09
C SER A 54 10.19 -7.13 33.68
N LEU A 55 9.16 -7.08 32.84
CA LEU A 55 7.76 -7.14 33.26
C LEU A 55 7.41 -8.47 33.93
N VAL A 56 7.97 -9.58 33.46
CA VAL A 56 7.81 -10.91 34.10
C VAL A 56 8.53 -10.95 35.43
N LYS A 57 9.80 -10.48 35.51
CA LYS A 57 10.58 -10.42 36.77
C LYS A 57 9.91 -9.55 37.84
N GLU A 58 9.22 -8.49 37.42
CA GLU A 58 8.46 -7.60 38.32
C GLU A 58 7.07 -8.16 38.70
N GLY A 59 6.70 -9.33 38.20
CA GLY A 59 5.40 -9.95 38.46
C GLY A 59 4.20 -9.24 37.79
N LYS A 60 4.45 -8.27 36.89
CA LYS A 60 3.40 -7.52 36.18
C LYS A 60 2.78 -8.33 35.03
N VAL A 61 3.58 -9.17 34.39
CA VAL A 61 3.16 -10.08 33.33
C VAL A 61 3.45 -11.52 33.79
N SER A 62 2.46 -12.38 33.69
CA SER A 62 2.67 -13.81 33.95
C SER A 62 3.48 -14.42 32.82
N ILE A 63 4.49 -15.24 33.16
CA ILE A 63 5.24 -16.02 32.17
C ILE A 63 4.33 -16.87 31.30
N LYS A 64 3.21 -17.33 31.83
CA LYS A 64 2.21 -18.10 31.07
C LYS A 64 1.67 -17.36 29.86
N LEU A 65 1.49 -16.04 29.93
CA LEU A 65 1.03 -15.25 28.77
C LEU A 65 2.09 -15.25 27.65
N VAL A 66 3.36 -15.15 28.02
CA VAL A 66 4.47 -15.22 27.06
C VAL A 66 4.55 -16.63 26.45
N ASP A 67 4.48 -17.68 27.28
CA ASP A 67 4.51 -19.06 26.81
C ASP A 67 3.33 -19.37 25.89
N ASP A 68 2.14 -18.86 26.18
CA ASP A 68 0.95 -19.06 25.35
C ASP A 68 1.09 -18.34 24.00
N ALA A 69 1.68 -17.13 23.96
CA ALA A 69 1.98 -16.41 22.73
C ALA A 69 3.00 -17.18 21.86
N VAL A 70 4.11 -17.60 22.47
CA VAL A 70 5.16 -18.39 21.81
C VAL A 70 4.57 -19.70 21.27
N ARG A 71 3.76 -20.41 22.06
CA ARG A 71 3.12 -21.66 21.63
C ARG A 71 2.26 -21.45 20.38
N ARG A 72 1.41 -20.43 20.36
CA ARG A 72 0.56 -20.16 19.18
C ARG A 72 1.39 -19.89 17.93
N ILE A 73 2.48 -19.16 18.03
CA ILE A 73 3.41 -18.91 16.91
C ILE A 73 4.07 -20.22 16.46
N LEU A 74 4.59 -21.02 17.39
CA LEU A 74 5.26 -22.29 17.10
C LEU A 74 4.29 -23.31 16.48
N GLU A 75 3.05 -23.35 16.94
CA GLU A 75 2.01 -24.20 16.34
C GLU A 75 1.75 -23.88 14.87
N GLN A 76 1.76 -22.58 14.49
CA GLN A 76 1.61 -22.23 13.08
C GLN A 76 2.84 -22.64 12.26
N LYS A 77 4.05 -22.40 12.78
CA LYS A 77 5.29 -22.86 12.12
C LYS A 77 5.29 -24.39 11.94
N TYR A 78 4.83 -25.14 12.94
CA TYR A 78 4.72 -26.59 12.85
C TYR A 78 3.71 -27.04 11.79
N LYS A 79 2.51 -26.45 11.80
CA LYS A 79 1.47 -26.75 10.80
C LYS A 79 1.91 -26.44 9.37
N LEU A 80 2.74 -25.42 9.19
CA LEU A 80 3.35 -25.06 7.91
C LEU A 80 4.54 -25.98 7.55
N GLY A 81 5.00 -26.88 8.43
CA GLY A 81 6.12 -27.78 8.19
C GLY A 81 7.48 -27.09 8.15
N LEU A 82 7.59 -25.89 8.74
CA LEU A 82 8.83 -25.09 8.70
C LEU A 82 9.95 -25.65 9.59
N PHE A 83 9.63 -26.58 10.51
CA PHE A 83 10.65 -27.30 11.30
C PHE A 83 11.28 -28.44 10.53
N ASP A 84 10.55 -29.02 9.55
CA ASP A 84 11.07 -30.09 8.70
C ASP A 84 11.86 -29.51 7.52
N ASP A 85 11.32 -28.45 6.91
CA ASP A 85 11.96 -27.71 5.82
C ASP A 85 11.60 -26.22 5.88
N PRO A 86 12.49 -25.36 6.41
CA PRO A 86 12.24 -23.92 6.53
C PRO A 86 12.10 -23.20 5.20
N PHE A 87 12.60 -23.79 4.10
CA PHE A 87 12.58 -23.22 2.76
C PHE A 87 11.53 -23.82 1.82
N ARG A 88 10.67 -24.70 2.32
CA ARG A 88 9.69 -25.44 1.50
C ARG A 88 8.78 -24.57 0.64
N TYR A 89 8.62 -23.31 0.98
CA TYR A 89 7.82 -22.35 0.22
C TYR A 89 8.66 -21.44 -0.68
N CYS A 90 9.99 -21.56 -0.63
CA CYS A 90 10.89 -20.83 -1.50
C CYS A 90 11.07 -21.61 -2.82
N ASP A 91 10.76 -20.95 -3.94
CA ASP A 91 10.86 -21.52 -5.27
C ASP A 91 11.10 -20.38 -6.26
N GLU A 92 12.36 -20.20 -6.65
CA GLU A 92 12.79 -19.11 -7.52
C GLU A 92 12.20 -19.22 -8.94
N GLU A 93 11.93 -20.44 -9.42
CA GLU A 93 11.31 -20.62 -10.72
C GLU A 93 9.84 -20.23 -10.70
N ARG A 94 9.12 -20.63 -9.65
CA ARG A 94 7.74 -20.19 -9.43
C ARG A 94 7.68 -18.67 -9.27
N GLU A 95 8.60 -18.06 -8.53
CA GLU A 95 8.68 -16.60 -8.37
C GLU A 95 8.80 -15.92 -9.74
N ARG A 96 9.75 -16.35 -10.57
CA ARG A 96 9.95 -15.78 -11.91
C ARG A 96 8.75 -15.94 -12.84
N THR A 97 8.01 -17.02 -12.71
CA THR A 97 6.87 -17.31 -13.59
C THR A 97 5.56 -16.70 -13.12
N VAL A 98 5.39 -16.53 -11.83
CA VAL A 98 4.13 -16.03 -11.23
C VAL A 98 4.13 -14.51 -11.04
N ILE A 99 5.24 -13.93 -10.54
CA ILE A 99 5.33 -12.49 -10.31
C ILE A 99 5.28 -11.73 -11.64
N GLY A 100 4.27 -10.87 -11.77
CA GLY A 100 4.07 -10.06 -12.98
C GLY A 100 3.63 -10.87 -14.20
N SER A 101 3.14 -12.09 -14.02
CA SER A 101 2.55 -12.90 -15.07
C SER A 101 1.42 -12.17 -15.79
N GLN A 102 1.08 -12.59 -17.00
CA GLN A 102 -0.04 -12.00 -17.75
C GLN A 102 -1.37 -12.14 -17.00
N GLU A 103 -1.57 -13.26 -16.29
CA GLU A 103 -2.75 -13.50 -15.48
C GLU A 103 -2.81 -12.53 -14.29
N SER A 104 -1.72 -12.41 -13.53
CA SER A 104 -1.63 -11.45 -12.41
C SER A 104 -1.88 -10.01 -12.86
N ARG A 105 -1.41 -9.64 -14.05
CA ARG A 105 -1.67 -8.31 -14.63
C ARG A 105 -3.13 -8.10 -15.01
N LYS A 106 -3.80 -9.13 -15.54
CA LYS A 106 -5.24 -9.06 -15.84
C LYS A 106 -6.06 -8.90 -14.58
N GLU A 107 -5.73 -9.64 -13.53
CA GLU A 107 -6.39 -9.51 -12.22
C GLU A 107 -6.16 -8.12 -11.60
N ALA A 108 -4.94 -7.60 -11.64
CA ALA A 108 -4.63 -6.25 -11.17
C ALA A 108 -5.43 -5.18 -11.95
N CYS A 109 -5.55 -5.32 -13.25
CA CYS A 109 -6.36 -4.43 -14.09
C CYS A 109 -7.84 -4.51 -13.71
N TYR A 110 -8.38 -5.71 -13.57
CA TYR A 110 -9.77 -5.94 -13.16
C TYR A 110 -10.09 -5.31 -11.79
N VAL A 111 -9.22 -5.49 -10.80
CA VAL A 111 -9.38 -4.89 -9.47
C VAL A 111 -9.29 -3.37 -9.55
N SER A 112 -8.33 -2.84 -10.32
CA SER A 112 -8.17 -1.38 -10.52
C SER A 112 -9.40 -0.75 -11.15
N GLU A 113 -9.96 -1.36 -12.20
CA GLU A 113 -11.20 -0.88 -12.84
C GLU A 113 -12.37 -0.80 -11.85
N ARG A 114 -12.47 -1.76 -10.93
CA ARG A 114 -13.52 -1.80 -9.92
C ARG A 114 -13.29 -0.89 -8.72
N SER A 115 -12.07 -0.42 -8.53
CA SER A 115 -11.74 0.53 -7.45
C SER A 115 -11.99 1.98 -7.84
N ILE A 116 -12.16 2.27 -9.14
CA ILE A 116 -12.41 3.63 -9.62
C ILE A 116 -13.84 4.04 -9.24
N VAL A 117 -13.97 5.20 -8.59
CA VAL A 117 -15.25 5.77 -8.19
C VAL A 117 -15.61 6.95 -9.08
N LEU A 118 -16.75 6.86 -9.77
CA LEU A 118 -17.28 7.96 -10.56
C LEU A 118 -18.07 8.91 -9.64
N LEU A 119 -17.43 9.99 -9.21
CA LEU A 119 -18.05 10.96 -8.28
C LEU A 119 -19.06 11.87 -8.98
N LYS A 120 -18.85 12.18 -10.28
CA LYS A 120 -19.71 13.10 -11.03
C LYS A 120 -19.57 12.81 -12.53
N ASN A 121 -20.69 12.81 -13.27
CA ASN A 121 -20.71 12.67 -14.72
C ASN A 121 -21.88 13.47 -15.32
N GLU A 122 -21.86 14.78 -15.14
CA GLU A 122 -22.86 15.67 -15.73
C GLU A 122 -22.71 15.70 -17.25
N ASN A 123 -23.83 15.77 -17.94
CA ASN A 123 -23.91 15.76 -19.40
C ASN A 123 -23.27 14.53 -20.07
N SER A 124 -23.10 13.43 -19.33
CA SER A 124 -22.55 12.18 -19.85
C SER A 124 -21.19 12.35 -20.56
N VAL A 125 -20.30 13.15 -19.97
CA VAL A 125 -18.96 13.39 -20.53
C VAL A 125 -18.16 12.09 -20.60
N LEU A 126 -18.37 11.17 -19.66
CA LEU A 126 -17.77 9.84 -19.64
C LEU A 126 -18.81 8.76 -20.02
N PRO A 127 -18.41 7.74 -20.79
CA PRO A 127 -17.09 7.54 -21.44
C PRO A 127 -16.83 8.59 -22.52
N LEU A 128 -15.55 8.94 -22.72
CA LEU A 128 -15.17 9.89 -23.76
C LEU A 128 -15.62 9.40 -25.15
N SER A 129 -16.24 10.28 -25.93
CA SER A 129 -16.68 9.97 -27.30
C SER A 129 -15.48 9.67 -28.19
N SER A 130 -15.66 8.76 -29.16
CA SER A 130 -14.69 8.50 -30.22
C SER A 130 -14.46 9.69 -31.18
N SER A 131 -15.34 10.71 -31.13
CA SER A 131 -15.14 11.97 -31.86
C SER A 131 -14.05 12.86 -31.27
N ILE A 132 -13.67 12.68 -29.98
CA ILE A 132 -12.60 13.39 -29.33
C ILE A 132 -11.27 12.96 -29.96
N LYS A 133 -10.54 13.91 -30.53
CA LYS A 133 -9.26 13.68 -31.20
C LYS A 133 -8.10 14.16 -30.36
N LYS A 134 -8.25 15.31 -29.70
CA LYS A 134 -7.19 15.96 -28.98
C LYS A 134 -7.54 16.16 -27.52
N VAL A 135 -6.66 15.69 -26.64
CA VAL A 135 -6.82 15.74 -25.19
C VAL A 135 -5.73 16.60 -24.57
N ALA A 136 -6.09 17.61 -23.79
CA ALA A 136 -5.15 18.25 -22.90
C ALA A 136 -5.03 17.37 -21.64
N LEU A 137 -3.88 16.73 -21.44
CA LEU A 137 -3.56 15.97 -20.23
C LEU A 137 -2.68 16.82 -19.33
N ILE A 138 -3.27 17.29 -18.24
CA ILE A 138 -2.65 18.21 -17.31
C ILE A 138 -2.40 17.49 -15.98
N GLY A 139 -1.20 17.62 -15.45
CA GLY A 139 -0.83 17.09 -14.16
C GLY A 139 0.35 16.11 -14.22
N ALA A 140 1.39 16.41 -13.47
CA ALA A 140 2.63 15.62 -13.42
C ALA A 140 2.39 14.18 -12.96
N LEU A 141 1.35 13.90 -12.15
CA LEU A 141 0.96 12.55 -11.73
C LEU A 141 0.57 11.65 -12.90
N SER A 142 0.09 12.20 -14.02
CA SER A 142 -0.26 11.41 -15.20
C SER A 142 0.92 10.69 -15.85
N LYS A 143 2.16 11.10 -15.56
CA LYS A 143 3.41 10.48 -16.02
C LYS A 143 4.22 9.84 -14.88
N SER A 144 3.80 9.97 -13.64
CA SER A 144 4.56 9.46 -12.50
C SER A 144 4.33 7.95 -12.31
N GLN A 145 5.32 7.15 -12.66
CA GLN A 145 5.33 5.72 -12.36
C GLN A 145 5.49 5.46 -10.87
N LYS A 146 6.28 6.28 -10.18
CA LYS A 146 6.58 6.14 -8.75
C LYS A 146 5.32 6.29 -7.90
N ASP A 147 4.53 7.34 -8.16
CA ASP A 147 3.35 7.64 -7.34
C ASP A 147 2.21 6.62 -7.54
N MET A 148 2.18 5.92 -8.70
CA MET A 148 1.26 4.80 -8.92
C MET A 148 1.60 3.55 -8.11
N CYS A 149 2.84 3.41 -7.63
CA CYS A 149 3.24 2.25 -6.84
C CYS A 149 2.74 2.30 -5.39
N GLY A 150 2.50 3.48 -4.84
CA GLY A 150 2.12 3.67 -3.44
C GLY A 150 3.25 3.39 -2.44
N ALA A 151 3.01 3.66 -1.17
CA ALA A 151 4.03 3.61 -0.11
C ALA A 151 4.51 2.19 0.23
N TRP A 152 3.70 1.19 0.03
CA TRP A 152 3.96 -0.21 0.39
C TRP A 152 4.34 -1.10 -0.80
N SER A 153 4.66 -0.51 -1.94
CA SER A 153 5.02 -1.26 -3.12
C SER A 153 6.47 -1.73 -3.08
N CYS A 154 6.66 -3.01 -3.39
CA CYS A 154 7.97 -3.59 -3.71
C CYS A 154 8.17 -3.73 -5.24
N ALA A 155 7.26 -3.15 -6.04
CA ALA A 155 7.32 -3.26 -7.49
C ALA A 155 8.46 -2.42 -8.08
N GLU A 156 9.03 -2.93 -9.18
CA GLU A 156 9.95 -2.15 -10.00
C GLU A 156 9.16 -1.05 -10.73
N VAL A 157 9.54 0.20 -10.50
CA VAL A 157 8.85 1.38 -11.04
C VAL A 157 8.67 1.30 -12.58
N GLY A 158 9.66 0.82 -13.31
CA GLY A 158 9.63 0.70 -14.78
C GLY A 158 8.59 -0.29 -15.35
N LYS A 159 7.87 -1.04 -14.51
CA LYS A 159 6.81 -1.99 -14.94
C LYS A 159 5.40 -1.44 -14.82
N VAL A 160 5.26 -0.21 -14.35
CA VAL A 160 3.97 0.46 -14.15
C VAL A 160 3.60 1.23 -15.42
N VAL A 161 2.35 1.09 -15.88
CA VAL A 161 1.82 1.84 -17.02
C VAL A 161 1.11 3.08 -16.52
N THR A 162 1.59 4.25 -16.90
CA THR A 162 1.01 5.55 -16.53
C THR A 162 -0.26 5.87 -17.35
N LEU A 163 -1.05 6.84 -16.88
CA LEU A 163 -2.20 7.34 -17.65
C LEU A 163 -1.76 7.88 -19.01
N TYR A 164 -0.65 8.63 -19.05
CA TYR A 164 -0.09 9.15 -20.30
C TYR A 164 0.25 8.01 -21.29
N GLU A 165 1.02 7.02 -20.86
CA GLU A 165 1.41 5.87 -21.70
C GLU A 165 0.20 5.05 -22.18
N ALA A 166 -0.81 4.88 -21.33
CA ALA A 166 -2.03 4.16 -21.69
C ALA A 166 -2.85 4.89 -22.77
N MET A 167 -2.92 6.20 -22.69
CA MET A 167 -3.61 7.03 -23.70
C MET A 167 -2.80 7.11 -25.01
N GLU A 168 -1.51 7.32 -24.94
CA GLU A 168 -0.60 7.31 -26.10
C GLU A 168 -0.70 6.00 -26.87
N LYS A 169 -0.71 4.86 -26.17
CA LYS A 169 -0.83 3.51 -26.73
C LYS A 169 -2.18 3.29 -27.45
N ARG A 170 -3.22 4.05 -27.10
CA ARG A 170 -4.52 4.05 -27.76
C ARG A 170 -4.59 5.02 -28.95
N GLY A 171 -3.52 5.73 -29.28
CA GLY A 171 -3.45 6.66 -30.39
C GLY A 171 -4.14 7.99 -30.15
N VAL A 172 -4.31 8.40 -28.88
CA VAL A 172 -4.88 9.71 -28.53
C VAL A 172 -3.84 10.80 -28.80
N ASP A 173 -4.24 11.89 -29.46
CA ASP A 173 -3.41 13.09 -29.60
C ASP A 173 -3.38 13.84 -28.26
N ILE A 174 -2.24 13.79 -27.56
CA ILE A 174 -2.09 14.30 -26.21
C ILE A 174 -1.27 15.60 -26.21
N ASN A 175 -1.92 16.68 -25.80
CA ASN A 175 -1.26 17.93 -25.46
C ASN A 175 -0.96 17.93 -23.94
N TYR A 176 0.23 17.48 -23.58
CA TYR A 176 0.63 17.29 -22.19
C TYR A 176 1.25 18.54 -21.56
N ASN A 177 0.89 18.79 -20.30
CA ASN A 177 1.52 19.81 -19.45
C ASN A 177 1.56 19.35 -18.00
N ASP A 178 2.68 19.64 -17.29
CA ASP A 178 2.78 19.29 -15.86
C ASP A 178 1.76 20.06 -15.02
N GLY A 179 1.53 21.34 -15.33
CA GLY A 179 0.58 22.21 -14.61
C GLY A 179 1.01 22.54 -13.18
N TYR A 180 1.65 21.59 -12.48
CA TYR A 180 2.20 21.77 -11.14
C TYR A 180 3.45 20.92 -10.93
N ASP A 181 4.28 21.33 -9.98
CA ASP A 181 5.49 20.63 -9.57
C ASP A 181 5.20 19.71 -8.38
N LEU A 182 5.49 18.41 -8.50
CA LEU A 182 5.19 17.39 -7.49
C LEU A 182 5.96 17.57 -6.17
N LYS A 183 7.09 18.28 -6.17
CA LYS A 183 7.92 18.47 -4.97
C LYS A 183 7.50 19.69 -4.18
N THR A 184 7.11 20.75 -4.89
CA THR A 184 6.82 22.05 -4.28
C THR A 184 5.33 22.35 -4.19
N ASN A 185 4.48 21.56 -4.85
CA ASN A 185 3.03 21.77 -5.01
C ASN A 185 2.68 23.15 -5.59
N LYS A 186 3.61 23.75 -6.37
CA LYS A 186 3.38 25.04 -6.99
C LYS A 186 2.91 24.88 -8.43
N ILE A 187 2.02 25.77 -8.84
CA ILE A 187 1.61 25.88 -10.25
C ILE A 187 2.83 26.28 -11.08
N VAL A 188 3.04 25.57 -12.19
CA VAL A 188 4.10 25.84 -13.16
C VAL A 188 3.51 25.92 -14.56
N ASN A 189 4.12 26.72 -15.45
CA ASN A 189 3.76 26.80 -16.86
C ASN A 189 2.28 27.12 -17.12
N LEU A 190 1.67 28.00 -16.30
CA LEU A 190 0.23 28.26 -16.34
C LEU A 190 -0.25 28.70 -17.75
N ASP A 191 0.46 29.60 -18.42
CA ASP A 191 0.07 30.10 -19.75
C ASP A 191 0.06 28.97 -20.80
N GLN A 192 1.06 28.10 -20.76
CA GLN A 192 1.15 26.94 -21.64
C GLN A 192 0.04 25.91 -21.33
N THR A 193 -0.24 25.70 -20.05
CA THR A 193 -1.32 24.82 -19.59
C THR A 193 -2.69 25.32 -20.08
N LEU A 194 -2.94 26.61 -19.96
CA LEU A 194 -4.18 27.22 -20.45
C LEU A 194 -4.27 27.19 -21.97
N ALA A 195 -3.16 27.40 -22.69
CA ALA A 195 -3.12 27.26 -24.14
C ALA A 195 -3.42 25.83 -24.59
N ALA A 196 -2.85 24.81 -23.92
CA ALA A 196 -3.13 23.40 -24.18
C ALA A 196 -4.62 23.07 -23.96
N ALA A 197 -5.21 23.55 -22.87
CA ALA A 197 -6.61 23.37 -22.57
C ALA A 197 -7.53 23.97 -23.66
N ARG A 198 -7.25 25.20 -24.11
CA ARG A 198 -8.04 25.88 -25.14
C ARG A 198 -7.94 25.26 -26.53
N GLN A 199 -6.87 24.52 -26.83
CA GLN A 199 -6.59 23.90 -28.12
C GLN A 199 -7.02 22.43 -28.20
N SER A 200 -7.66 21.91 -27.16
CA SER A 200 -8.04 20.50 -27.06
C SER A 200 -9.57 20.34 -26.94
N ASP A 201 -10.07 19.20 -27.38
CA ASP A 201 -11.50 18.86 -27.34
C ASP A 201 -11.98 18.61 -25.91
N VAL A 202 -11.09 18.05 -25.08
CA VAL A 202 -11.35 17.73 -23.67
C VAL A 202 -10.09 17.94 -22.83
N VAL A 203 -10.30 18.28 -21.57
CA VAL A 203 -9.23 18.44 -20.59
C VAL A 203 -9.35 17.33 -19.55
N ILE A 204 -8.24 16.61 -19.32
CA ILE A 204 -8.11 15.65 -18.24
C ILE A 204 -7.06 16.22 -17.27
N VAL A 205 -7.43 16.36 -16.00
CA VAL A 205 -6.52 16.86 -14.95
C VAL A 205 -6.23 15.72 -13.99
N ALA A 206 -4.97 15.26 -13.94
CA ALA A 206 -4.52 14.25 -13.00
C ALA A 206 -3.99 14.92 -11.75
N MET A 207 -4.72 14.79 -10.65
CA MET A 207 -4.40 15.38 -9.36
C MET A 207 -4.41 14.30 -8.27
N GLY A 208 -3.68 14.54 -7.19
CA GLY A 208 -3.61 13.65 -6.03
C GLY A 208 -2.90 14.30 -4.86
N GLU A 209 -2.91 13.64 -3.70
CA GLU A 209 -2.21 13.99 -2.48
C GLU A 209 -0.85 13.30 -2.39
#